data_2577aa3957b38a78ae278f0e76d3cddc
#
_entry.id   2577aa3957b38a78ae278f0e76d3cddc
#
_cell.length_a   1.000
_cell.length_b   1.000
_cell.length_c   1.000
_cell.angle_alpha   90.00
_cell.angle_beta   90.00
_cell.angle_gamma   90.00
#
_symmetry.space_group_name_H-M   'P 1'
#
loop_
_entity.id
_entity.type
_entity.pdbx_description
1 polymer ?
#
loop_
_entity_poly.entity_id
_entity_poly.type
_entity_poly.pdbx_seq_one_letter_code
_entity_poly.pdbx_strand_id
1 'polypeptide(L)'
;DYKNARVLCFDLKKLGSGLRKIAMHILNDLSNNQVSYNFSCGIATWCYYDEFHVLLQDELTSSYFVTIWKMLRKKGCVPSALTQNVKDLLASRQIENIFENSDFMVLLSQAQGDRQILAKQLGISSHQLSYVTHSNPGEGLLFFGNVTIPFVDRFPKNTKLYSIMTTRPEEKEAQNE
;
A
#
# COMPACT_ATOMS: atom_id res chain seq x y z
N ASP A 1 21.06 11.85 -10.88
CA ASP A 1 21.37 11.93 -9.44
C ASP A 1 20.05 11.82 -8.66
N TYR A 2 19.79 10.63 -8.09
CA TYR A 2 18.54 10.36 -7.36
C TYR A 2 18.53 10.97 -5.95
N LYS A 3 19.67 11.31 -5.38
CA LYS A 3 19.79 11.78 -3.99
C LYS A 3 19.05 13.10 -3.71
N ASN A 4 18.87 13.93 -4.74
CA ASN A 4 18.18 15.20 -4.65
C ASN A 4 16.75 15.16 -5.21
N ALA A 5 16.29 13.99 -5.65
CA ALA A 5 14.95 13.86 -6.20
C ALA A 5 13.90 13.86 -5.08
N ARG A 6 12.90 14.74 -5.21
CA ARG A 6 11.77 14.82 -4.28
C ARG A 6 10.87 13.59 -4.36
N VAL A 7 10.72 13.01 -5.53
CA VAL A 7 9.92 11.83 -5.82
C VAL A 7 10.76 10.87 -6.64
N LEU A 8 10.84 9.61 -6.20
CA LEU A 8 11.47 8.51 -6.91
C LEU A 8 10.44 7.41 -7.16
N CYS A 9 10.40 6.89 -8.37
CA CYS A 9 9.57 5.75 -8.73
C CYS A 9 10.43 4.69 -9.42
N PHE A 10 10.35 3.46 -8.93
CA PHE A 10 11.05 2.32 -9.50
C PHE A 10 10.05 1.36 -10.11
N ASP A 11 10.03 1.23 -11.44
CA ASP A 11 9.16 0.29 -12.15
C ASP A 11 9.89 -1.04 -12.39
N LEU A 12 9.39 -2.11 -11.77
CA LEU A 12 9.93 -3.45 -11.87
C LEU A 12 9.17 -4.36 -12.84
N LYS A 13 8.13 -3.86 -13.51
CA LYS A 13 7.25 -4.68 -14.37
C LYS A 13 7.98 -5.40 -15.49
N LYS A 14 9.00 -4.76 -16.04
CA LYS A 14 9.79 -5.31 -17.18
C LYS A 14 10.86 -6.31 -16.76
N LEU A 15 11.10 -6.50 -15.46
CA LEU A 15 12.08 -7.46 -14.98
C LEU A 15 11.48 -8.86 -14.86
N GLY A 16 12.19 -9.86 -15.38
CA GLY A 16 11.87 -11.26 -15.14
C GLY A 16 11.93 -11.62 -13.65
N SER A 17 11.24 -12.71 -13.26
CA SER A 17 11.06 -13.08 -11.84
C SER A 17 12.36 -13.19 -11.05
N GLY A 18 13.42 -13.76 -11.63
CA GLY A 18 14.72 -13.89 -10.98
C GLY A 18 15.43 -12.54 -10.73
N LEU A 19 15.44 -11.69 -11.74
CA LEU A 19 16.05 -10.35 -11.63
C LEU A 19 15.23 -9.42 -10.72
N ARG A 20 13.92 -9.60 -10.68
CA ARG A 20 13.03 -8.80 -9.84
C ARG A 20 13.39 -8.96 -8.35
N LYS A 21 13.68 -10.17 -7.88
CA LYS A 21 14.09 -10.41 -6.49
C LYS A 21 15.39 -9.67 -6.15
N ILE A 22 16.40 -9.79 -7.01
CA ILE A 22 17.67 -9.09 -6.82
C ILE A 22 17.48 -7.57 -6.83
N ALA A 23 16.72 -7.06 -7.79
CA ALA A 23 16.42 -5.63 -7.90
C ALA A 23 15.70 -5.12 -6.64
N MET A 24 14.75 -5.90 -6.09
CA MET A 24 14.05 -5.56 -4.84
C MET A 24 15.01 -5.40 -3.67
N HIS A 25 15.95 -6.30 -3.49
CA HIS A 25 16.94 -6.16 -2.42
C HIS A 25 17.80 -4.92 -2.59
N ILE A 26 18.29 -4.66 -3.80
CA ILE A 26 19.08 -3.46 -4.09
C ILE A 26 18.27 -2.17 -3.85
N LEU A 27 17.02 -2.13 -4.33
CA LEU A 27 16.17 -0.95 -4.16
C LEU A 27 15.78 -0.72 -2.69
N ASN A 28 15.59 -1.79 -1.95
CA ASN A 28 15.33 -1.69 -0.51
C ASN A 28 16.52 -1.12 0.24
N ASP A 29 17.74 -1.54 -0.08
CA ASP A 29 18.96 -0.97 0.51
C ASP A 29 19.14 0.50 0.13
N LEU A 30 18.94 0.85 -1.14
CA LEU A 30 18.97 2.24 -1.60
C LEU A 30 17.93 3.10 -0.86
N SER A 31 16.71 2.60 -0.72
CA SER A 31 15.63 3.30 -0.03
C SER A 31 15.97 3.50 1.45
N ASN A 32 16.50 2.46 2.12
CA ASN A 32 16.92 2.55 3.52
C ASN A 32 18.03 3.56 3.75
N ASN A 33 19.02 3.58 2.85
CA ASN A 33 20.12 4.54 2.91
C ASN A 33 19.59 5.98 2.71
N GLN A 34 18.65 6.17 1.76
CA GLN A 34 18.03 7.47 1.55
C GLN A 34 17.16 7.91 2.74
N VAL A 35 16.36 7.02 3.31
CA VAL A 35 15.59 7.29 4.53
C VAL A 35 16.51 7.69 5.69
N SER A 36 17.61 6.98 5.88
CA SER A 36 18.58 7.29 6.95
C SER A 36 19.24 8.65 6.75
N TYR A 37 19.57 8.99 5.51
CA TYR A 37 20.11 10.30 5.14
C TYR A 37 19.06 11.40 5.38
N ASN A 38 17.84 11.23 4.89
CA ASN A 38 16.75 12.19 5.09
C ASN A 38 16.48 12.42 6.57
N PHE A 39 16.44 11.36 7.36
CA PHE A 39 16.28 11.46 8.82
C PHE A 39 17.38 12.29 9.48
N SER A 40 18.64 12.12 9.08
CA SER A 40 19.76 12.94 9.58
C SER A 40 19.62 14.41 9.21
N CYS A 41 18.89 14.71 8.14
CA CYS A 41 18.57 16.08 7.69
C CYS A 41 17.25 16.63 8.26
N GLY A 42 16.55 15.87 9.12
CA GLY A 42 15.23 16.26 9.64
C GLY A 42 14.10 16.19 8.62
N ILE A 43 14.25 15.39 7.56
CA ILE A 43 13.28 15.26 6.47
C ILE A 43 12.50 13.96 6.64
N ALA A 44 11.16 14.05 6.71
CA ALA A 44 10.28 12.89 6.69
C ALA A 44 10.24 12.25 5.29
N THR A 45 10.13 10.93 5.24
CA THR A 45 10.10 10.17 4.00
C THR A 45 8.85 9.29 3.93
N TRP A 46 8.20 9.22 2.78
CA TRP A 46 7.12 8.27 2.47
C TRP A 46 7.65 7.19 1.53
N CYS A 47 7.43 5.92 1.88
CA CYS A 47 7.77 4.78 1.05
C CYS A 47 6.49 4.02 0.68
N TYR A 48 6.12 4.06 -0.59
CA TYR A 48 4.94 3.36 -1.11
C TYR A 48 5.37 2.06 -1.79
N TYR A 49 4.73 0.95 -1.42
CA TYR A 49 4.93 -0.38 -1.99
C TYR A 49 3.64 -0.84 -2.63
N ASP A 50 3.58 -0.73 -3.96
CA ASP A 50 2.43 -1.17 -4.75
C ASP A 50 2.48 -2.69 -4.97
N GLU A 51 1.32 -3.32 -5.08
CA GLU A 51 1.14 -4.78 -5.15
C GLU A 51 1.93 -5.52 -4.06
N PHE A 52 1.82 -5.04 -2.83
CA PHE A 52 2.63 -5.47 -1.69
C PHE A 52 2.57 -6.98 -1.44
N HIS A 53 1.46 -7.65 -1.76
CA HIS A 53 1.33 -9.11 -1.65
C HIS A 53 2.40 -9.87 -2.44
N VAL A 54 2.86 -9.32 -3.58
CA VAL A 54 3.92 -9.95 -4.40
C VAL A 54 5.25 -9.96 -3.65
N LEU A 55 5.51 -8.96 -2.81
CA LEU A 55 6.73 -8.83 -2.02
C LEU A 55 6.77 -9.80 -0.83
N LEU A 56 5.61 -10.29 -0.40
CA LEU A 56 5.47 -11.23 0.70
C LEU A 56 5.45 -12.72 0.29
N GLN A 57 5.50 -13.02 -1.01
CA GLN A 57 5.51 -14.39 -1.51
C GLN A 57 6.81 -15.15 -1.21
N ASP A 58 7.92 -14.41 -1.06
CA ASP A 58 9.22 -14.97 -0.74
C ASP A 58 9.53 -14.75 0.75
N GLU A 59 9.95 -15.81 1.45
CA GLU A 59 10.14 -15.78 2.90
C GLU A 59 11.26 -14.81 3.34
N LEU A 60 12.34 -14.73 2.56
CA LEU A 60 13.42 -13.78 2.86
C LEU A 60 12.95 -12.34 2.71
N THR A 61 12.24 -12.05 1.62
CA THR A 61 11.69 -10.73 1.35
C THR A 61 10.64 -10.35 2.40
N SER A 62 9.76 -11.26 2.77
CA SER A 62 8.72 -10.99 3.78
C SER A 62 9.30 -10.72 5.16
N SER A 63 10.29 -11.51 5.59
CA SER A 63 11.00 -11.29 6.87
C SER A 63 11.75 -9.96 6.90
N TYR A 64 12.33 -9.57 5.77
CA TYR A 64 12.95 -8.27 5.59
C TYR A 64 11.94 -7.14 5.78
N PHE A 65 10.76 -7.23 5.16
CA PHE A 65 9.72 -6.20 5.28
C PHE A 65 9.19 -6.04 6.71
N VAL A 66 9.04 -7.11 7.47
CA VAL A 66 8.68 -7.01 8.90
C VAL A 66 9.71 -6.20 9.68
N THR A 67 11.00 -6.49 9.45
CA THR A 67 12.08 -5.77 10.11
C THR A 67 12.10 -4.29 9.70
N ILE A 68 12.00 -4.03 8.42
CA ILE A 68 11.97 -2.68 7.84
C ILE A 68 10.77 -1.89 8.37
N TRP A 69 9.57 -2.48 8.41
CA TRP A 69 8.36 -1.81 8.86
C TRP A 69 8.53 -1.21 10.27
N LYS A 70 9.10 -1.99 11.18
CA LYS A 70 9.42 -1.54 12.54
C LYS A 70 10.53 -0.50 12.59
N MET A 71 11.53 -0.63 11.73
CA MET A 71 12.70 0.24 11.73
C MET A 71 12.44 1.60 11.07
N LEU A 72 11.72 1.62 9.96
CA LEU A 72 11.43 2.85 9.20
C LEU A 72 10.66 3.87 10.03
N ARG A 73 9.72 3.42 10.85
CA ARG A 73 8.98 4.28 11.79
C ARG A 73 9.91 5.07 12.72
N LYS A 74 10.98 4.43 13.22
CA LYS A 74 11.97 5.08 14.10
C LYS A 74 12.83 6.12 13.37
N LYS A 75 12.85 6.07 12.04
CA LYS A 75 13.61 6.98 11.18
C LYS A 75 12.74 8.03 10.50
N GLY A 76 11.55 8.34 11.06
CA GLY A 76 10.65 9.33 10.47
C GLY A 76 10.16 8.98 9.05
N CYS A 77 10.14 7.68 8.74
CA CYS A 77 9.60 7.18 7.48
C CYS A 77 8.22 6.58 7.69
N VAL A 78 7.31 6.85 6.77
CA VAL A 78 5.96 6.28 6.72
C VAL A 78 5.92 5.21 5.62
N PRO A 79 6.10 3.92 5.96
CA PRO A 79 5.90 2.85 5.00
C PRO A 79 4.40 2.68 4.72
N SER A 80 4.04 2.56 3.45
CA SER A 80 2.66 2.42 3.00
C SER A 80 2.57 1.27 2.01
N ALA A 81 1.83 0.23 2.35
CA ALA A 81 1.59 -0.94 1.51
C ALA A 81 0.24 -0.82 0.81
N LEU A 82 0.22 -1.05 -0.49
CA LEU A 82 -0.99 -1.09 -1.30
C LEU A 82 -1.13 -2.49 -1.92
N THR A 83 -2.34 -3.03 -1.89
CA THR A 83 -2.62 -4.31 -2.53
C THR A 83 -4.08 -4.41 -2.97
N GLN A 84 -4.29 -5.09 -4.08
CA GLN A 84 -5.63 -5.47 -4.55
C GLN A 84 -5.95 -6.93 -4.19
N ASN A 85 -4.95 -7.73 -3.86
CA ASN A 85 -5.10 -9.15 -3.56
C ASN A 85 -4.91 -9.41 -2.06
N VAL A 86 -6.00 -9.27 -1.33
CA VAL A 86 -6.01 -9.45 0.13
C VAL A 86 -5.79 -10.91 0.51
N LYS A 87 -6.31 -11.87 -0.27
CA LYS A 87 -6.15 -13.29 0.01
C LYS A 87 -4.68 -13.72 0.02
N ASP A 88 -3.93 -13.32 -1.00
CA ASP A 88 -2.50 -13.63 -1.08
C ASP A 88 -1.70 -12.88 -0.01
N LEU A 89 -2.10 -11.66 0.30
CA LEU A 89 -1.51 -10.89 1.40
C LEU A 89 -1.65 -11.65 2.72
N LEU A 90 -2.86 -12.09 3.05
CA LEU A 90 -3.17 -12.78 4.32
C LEU A 90 -2.64 -14.23 4.37
N ALA A 91 -2.20 -14.80 3.26
CA ALA A 91 -1.52 -16.09 3.24
C ALA A 91 -0.11 -16.03 3.82
N SER A 92 0.50 -14.84 3.88
CA SER A 92 1.82 -14.64 4.47
C SER A 92 1.73 -14.64 6.00
N ARG A 93 2.51 -15.48 6.66
CA ARG A 93 2.63 -15.51 8.13
C ARG A 93 3.16 -14.21 8.72
N GLN A 94 3.84 -13.41 7.90
CA GLN A 94 4.47 -12.16 8.34
C GLN A 94 3.47 -10.99 8.34
N ILE A 95 2.31 -11.14 7.73
CA ILE A 95 1.36 -10.03 7.58
C ILE A 95 0.78 -9.57 8.92
N GLU A 96 0.58 -10.48 9.86
CA GLU A 96 0.09 -10.12 11.21
C GLU A 96 1.01 -9.11 11.88
N ASN A 97 2.33 -9.32 11.78
CA ASN A 97 3.30 -8.38 12.31
C ASN A 97 3.23 -7.00 11.65
N ILE A 98 2.92 -6.94 10.35
CA ILE A 98 2.78 -5.68 9.62
C ILE A 98 1.49 -4.97 10.06
N PHE A 99 0.38 -5.68 10.19
CA PHE A 99 -0.88 -5.12 10.69
C PHE A 99 -0.77 -4.57 12.10
N GLU A 100 -0.17 -5.33 13.03
CA GLU A 100 0.05 -4.89 14.41
C GLU A 100 0.94 -3.64 14.52
N ASN A 101 1.79 -3.41 13.53
CA ASN A 101 2.66 -2.23 13.46
C ASN A 101 2.16 -1.14 12.49
N SER A 102 0.93 -1.26 12.02
CA SER A 102 0.27 -0.29 11.14
C SER A 102 -0.82 0.45 11.91
N ASP A 103 -0.59 1.71 12.21
CA ASP A 103 -1.57 2.54 12.93
C ASP A 103 -2.74 2.97 12.03
N PHE A 104 -2.57 2.86 10.72
CA PHE A 104 -3.51 3.37 9.73
C PHE A 104 -3.78 2.30 8.67
N MET A 105 -5.04 1.94 8.46
CA MET A 105 -5.45 1.04 7.38
C MET A 105 -6.68 1.59 6.67
N VAL A 106 -6.71 1.46 5.36
CA VAL A 106 -7.84 1.86 4.51
C VAL A 106 -8.34 0.64 3.76
N LEU A 107 -9.58 0.27 4.00
CA LEU A 107 -10.27 -0.77 3.24
C LEU A 107 -11.26 -0.12 2.28
N LEU A 108 -11.00 -0.27 1.00
CA LEU A 108 -11.94 0.08 -0.08
C LEU A 108 -12.87 -1.11 -0.35
N SER A 109 -13.63 -1.06 -1.45
CA SER A 109 -14.52 -2.16 -1.85
C SER A 109 -13.78 -3.48 -1.98
N GLN A 110 -14.29 -4.53 -1.34
CA GLN A 110 -13.65 -5.84 -1.25
C GLN A 110 -14.43 -6.91 -2.01
N ALA A 111 -13.71 -7.85 -2.63
CA ALA A 111 -14.30 -9.02 -3.27
C ALA A 111 -15.02 -9.92 -2.24
N GLN A 112 -16.05 -10.64 -2.67
CA GLN A 112 -16.89 -11.44 -1.78
C GLN A 112 -16.11 -12.51 -1.00
N GLY A 113 -15.11 -13.13 -1.61
CA GLY A 113 -14.28 -14.18 -0.99
C GLY A 113 -13.36 -13.66 0.12
N ASP A 114 -12.96 -12.41 0.05
CA ASP A 114 -11.97 -11.82 0.96
C ASP A 114 -12.60 -11.24 2.24
N ARG A 115 -13.89 -10.91 2.20
CA ARG A 115 -14.60 -10.21 3.28
C ARG A 115 -14.60 -10.95 4.60
N GLN A 116 -14.88 -12.26 4.57
CA GLN A 116 -14.94 -13.07 5.79
C GLN A 116 -13.55 -13.24 6.42
N ILE A 117 -12.53 -13.39 5.59
CA ILE A 117 -11.14 -13.51 6.04
C ILE A 117 -10.70 -12.20 6.68
N LEU A 118 -10.98 -11.07 6.03
CA LEU A 118 -10.70 -9.73 6.56
C LEU A 118 -11.47 -9.45 7.85
N ALA A 119 -12.76 -9.79 7.90
CA ALA A 119 -13.57 -9.59 9.10
C ALA A 119 -12.98 -10.32 10.31
N LYS A 120 -12.54 -11.56 10.11
CA LYS A 120 -11.90 -12.35 11.16
C LYS A 120 -10.54 -11.77 11.58
N GLN A 121 -9.70 -11.40 10.59
CA GLN A 121 -8.34 -10.92 10.84
C GLN A 121 -8.32 -9.54 11.53
N LEU A 122 -9.23 -8.66 11.13
CA LEU A 122 -9.29 -7.29 11.65
C LEU A 122 -10.32 -7.10 12.78
N GLY A 123 -11.03 -8.16 13.16
CA GLY A 123 -12.04 -8.10 14.23
C GLY A 123 -13.22 -7.18 13.91
N ILE A 124 -13.56 -6.98 12.62
CA ILE A 124 -14.68 -6.12 12.21
C ILE A 124 -16.01 -6.83 12.27
N SER A 125 -17.03 -6.11 12.75
CA SER A 125 -18.39 -6.61 12.83
C SER A 125 -19.05 -6.75 11.45
N SER A 126 -20.13 -7.55 11.37
CA SER A 126 -20.91 -7.68 10.12
C SER A 126 -21.47 -6.33 9.63
N HIS A 127 -21.80 -5.43 10.56
CA HIS A 127 -22.26 -4.08 10.22
C HIS A 127 -21.14 -3.25 9.58
N GLN A 128 -19.94 -3.25 10.18
CA GLN A 128 -18.79 -2.57 9.60
C GLN A 128 -18.40 -3.16 8.24
N LEU A 129 -18.48 -4.49 8.10
CA LEU A 129 -18.19 -5.17 6.84
C LEU A 129 -19.12 -4.71 5.70
N SER A 130 -20.35 -4.28 5.99
CA SER A 130 -21.27 -3.77 4.96
C SER A 130 -20.74 -2.54 4.22
N TYR A 131 -19.93 -1.71 4.88
CA TYR A 131 -19.33 -0.52 4.27
C TYR A 131 -18.25 -0.81 3.22
N VAL A 132 -17.72 -2.03 3.16
CA VAL A 132 -16.76 -2.46 2.15
C VAL A 132 -17.32 -3.54 1.21
N THR A 133 -18.59 -3.91 1.41
CA THR A 133 -19.25 -4.98 0.64
C THR A 133 -19.89 -4.45 -0.64
N HIS A 134 -20.52 -3.27 -0.56
CA HIS A 134 -21.26 -2.63 -1.67
C HIS A 134 -20.86 -1.16 -1.82
N SER A 135 -19.62 -0.84 -1.45
CA SER A 135 -19.12 0.52 -1.52
C SER A 135 -18.86 0.94 -2.96
N ASN A 136 -19.17 2.19 -3.26
CA ASN A 136 -18.79 2.83 -4.50
C ASN A 136 -17.30 3.21 -4.50
N PRO A 137 -16.74 3.58 -5.65
CA PRO A 137 -15.40 4.16 -5.70
C PRO A 137 -15.26 5.36 -4.75
N GLY A 138 -14.22 5.35 -3.94
CA GLY A 138 -13.98 6.39 -2.93
C GLY A 138 -14.74 6.20 -1.61
N GLU A 139 -15.37 5.06 -1.39
CA GLU A 139 -16.04 4.72 -0.13
C GLU A 139 -15.36 3.52 0.53
N GLY A 140 -15.36 3.48 1.86
CA GLY A 140 -14.74 2.37 2.58
C GLY A 140 -14.70 2.54 4.10
N LEU A 141 -13.80 1.81 4.72
CA LEU A 141 -13.49 1.87 6.14
C LEU A 141 -12.06 2.35 6.37
N LEU A 142 -11.94 3.27 7.31
CA LEU A 142 -10.68 3.76 7.83
C LEU A 142 -10.47 3.20 9.24
N PHE A 143 -9.32 2.63 9.48
CA PHE A 143 -8.86 2.22 10.81
C PHE A 143 -7.75 3.17 11.24
N PHE A 144 -7.86 3.66 12.45
CA PHE A 144 -6.83 4.46 13.11
C PHE A 144 -6.76 4.07 14.59
N GLY A 145 -5.72 3.33 14.95
CA GLY A 145 -5.64 2.71 16.26
C GLY A 145 -6.86 1.82 16.53
N ASN A 146 -7.61 2.12 17.59
CA ASN A 146 -8.82 1.37 17.98
C ASN A 146 -10.11 1.93 17.35
N VAL A 147 -10.02 2.93 16.50
CA VAL A 147 -11.18 3.60 15.91
C VAL A 147 -11.39 3.11 14.49
N THR A 148 -12.63 2.72 14.16
CA THR A 148 -13.04 2.33 12.80
C THR A 148 -14.11 3.28 12.33
N ILE A 149 -13.87 3.97 11.22
CA ILE A 149 -14.73 5.02 10.69
C ILE A 149 -15.10 4.70 9.23
N PRO A 150 -16.39 4.64 8.87
CA PRO A 150 -16.77 4.66 7.46
C PRO A 150 -16.46 6.03 6.87
N PHE A 151 -15.95 6.05 5.64
CA PHE A 151 -15.62 7.29 4.96
C PHE A 151 -16.14 7.32 3.53
N VAL A 152 -16.34 8.53 3.02
CA VAL A 152 -16.64 8.83 1.64
C VAL A 152 -15.68 9.92 1.18
N ASP A 153 -14.79 9.58 0.26
CA ASP A 153 -13.85 10.50 -0.38
C ASP A 153 -13.91 10.30 -1.89
N ARG A 154 -14.76 11.10 -2.55
CA ARG A 154 -14.94 11.04 -3.99
C ARG A 154 -14.01 12.03 -4.66
N PHE A 155 -12.99 11.50 -5.31
CA PHE A 155 -12.05 12.35 -6.04
C PHE A 155 -12.74 13.16 -7.14
N PRO A 156 -12.52 14.48 -7.22
CA PRO A 156 -13.20 15.33 -8.21
C PRO A 156 -12.81 14.97 -9.65
N LYS A 157 -13.79 14.52 -10.44
CA LYS A 157 -13.56 14.06 -11.82
C LYS A 157 -13.18 15.17 -12.81
N ASN A 158 -13.52 16.42 -12.49
CA ASN A 158 -13.23 17.59 -13.32
C ASN A 158 -11.81 18.16 -13.13
N THR A 159 -10.92 17.41 -12.49
CA THR A 159 -9.54 17.86 -12.27
C THR A 159 -8.57 17.26 -13.27
N LYS A 160 -7.53 18.02 -13.63
CA LYS A 160 -6.43 17.52 -14.45
C LYS A 160 -5.76 16.29 -13.84
N LEU A 161 -5.70 16.22 -12.49
CA LEU A 161 -5.11 15.10 -11.82
C LEU A 161 -5.94 13.83 -12.02
N TYR A 162 -7.27 13.93 -11.96
CA TYR A 162 -8.15 12.81 -12.27
C TYR A 162 -7.93 12.28 -13.69
N SER A 163 -7.82 13.19 -14.67
CA SER A 163 -7.60 12.81 -16.07
C SER A 163 -6.30 12.06 -16.31
N ILE A 164 -5.27 12.39 -15.55
CA ILE A 164 -3.96 11.71 -15.61
C ILE A 164 -4.02 10.34 -14.92
N MET A 165 -4.75 10.23 -13.80
CA MET A 165 -4.76 9.03 -12.95
C MET A 165 -5.79 7.99 -13.39
N THR A 166 -6.87 8.38 -14.10
CA THR A 166 -7.89 7.41 -14.50
C THR A 166 -7.34 6.35 -15.45
N THR A 167 -7.68 5.09 -15.16
CA THR A 167 -7.33 3.93 -16.00
C THR A 167 -8.53 3.45 -16.83
N ARG A 168 -9.70 4.06 -16.68
CA ARG A 168 -10.94 3.66 -17.37
C ARG A 168 -10.90 4.11 -18.83
N PRO A 169 -11.02 3.18 -19.80
CA PRO A 169 -10.96 3.51 -21.24
C PRO A 169 -11.99 4.57 -21.64
N GLU A 170 -13.22 4.41 -21.16
CA GLU A 170 -14.37 5.31 -21.45
C GLU A 170 -14.10 6.76 -21.01
N GLU A 171 -13.41 6.95 -19.90
CA GLU A 171 -13.09 8.28 -19.38
C GLU A 171 -11.87 8.89 -20.10
N LYS A 172 -11.01 8.07 -20.72
CA LYS A 172 -9.87 8.54 -21.54
C LYS A 172 -10.29 8.96 -22.94
N GLU A 173 -11.26 8.29 -23.54
CA GLU A 173 -11.80 8.63 -24.86
C GLU A 173 -12.53 9.97 -24.83
N ALA A 174 -13.34 10.22 -23.80
CA ALA A 174 -14.07 11.48 -23.62
C ALA A 174 -13.16 12.72 -23.37
N GLN A 175 -11.86 12.53 -23.19
CA GLN A 175 -10.88 13.62 -23.01
C GLN A 175 -10.13 13.96 -24.30
N ASN A 176 -10.23 13.12 -25.33
CA ASN A 176 -9.58 13.32 -26.61
C ASN A 176 -10.55 13.91 -27.66
N GLU A 177 -11.81 14.13 -27.30
CA GLU A 177 -12.81 14.88 -28.06
C GLU A 177 -12.92 16.33 -27.54
#